data_9aac8a50ef8d782b0431e4962ac2fe51
#
_entry.id   9aac8a50ef8d782b0431e4962ac2fe51
#
_cell.length_a   1.000
_cell.length_b   1.000
_cell.length_c   1.000
_cell.angle_alpha   90.00
_cell.angle_beta   90.00
_cell.angle_gamma   90.00
#
_symmetry.space_group_name_H-M   'P 1'
#
loop_
_entity.id
_entity.type
_entity.pdbx_description
1 polymer ?
#
loop_
_entity_poly.entity_id
_entity_poly.type
_entity_poly.pdbx_seq_one_letter_code
_entity_poly.pdbx_strand_id
1 'polypeptide(L)'
;MRKRLNADQATRLGLKVKKNNSDGTNPKYTITEYQLDIIKDKKEETRVLCIGDTHCPFDLDTYLDFLVDTYNQYKCNRVVHIGDEIDHHFSSYHETSSDAMGGADELDIAIERLNRYYKQFPNVEVMIGNHTRLVARKAQTGGIPARWIKDYNDVLEVPTWDFKVSTEIDGVKYVHGEGGTARTRSKLDMQSCVQGHLHTQLYAEYNVGARSRVFGMQVGCGIDHEAYAFAYAKAGKKPAIGCGVVIGG
;
A
#
# COMPACT_ATOMS: atom_id res chain seq x y z
N MET A 1 -17.23 -31.41 -8.35
CA MET A 1 -17.60 -32.36 -9.44
C MET A 1 -16.48 -32.36 -10.48
N ARG A 2 -15.65 -33.39 -10.56
CA ARG A 2 -14.52 -33.46 -11.51
C ARG A 2 -15.05 -33.69 -12.93
N LYS A 3 -14.97 -32.68 -13.81
CA LYS A 3 -15.26 -32.86 -15.23
C LYS A 3 -14.14 -33.70 -15.86
N ARG A 4 -14.50 -34.86 -16.43
CA ARG A 4 -13.58 -35.66 -17.25
C ARG A 4 -13.53 -35.05 -18.66
N LEU A 5 -12.36 -34.66 -19.12
CA LEU A 5 -12.15 -34.22 -20.50
C LEU A 5 -11.90 -35.49 -21.39
N ASN A 6 -12.42 -35.51 -22.60
CA ASN A 6 -12.04 -36.49 -23.61
C ASN A 6 -10.74 -36.04 -24.29
N ALA A 7 -10.10 -36.96 -25.08
CA ALA A 7 -8.82 -36.71 -25.73
C ALA A 7 -8.85 -35.50 -26.68
N ASP A 8 -9.95 -35.28 -27.39
CA ASP A 8 -10.11 -34.14 -28.31
C ASP A 8 -10.23 -32.83 -27.60
N GLN A 9 -10.92 -32.81 -26.46
CA GLN A 9 -11.04 -31.60 -25.59
C GLN A 9 -9.66 -31.26 -24.96
N ALA A 10 -8.91 -32.28 -24.55
CA ALA A 10 -7.58 -32.09 -24.01
C ALA A 10 -6.60 -31.55 -25.09
N THR A 11 -6.65 -32.10 -26.31
CA THR A 11 -5.79 -31.65 -27.44
C THR A 11 -6.13 -30.19 -27.84
N ARG A 12 -7.41 -29.81 -27.87
CA ARG A 12 -7.83 -28.43 -28.18
C ARG A 12 -7.36 -27.40 -27.12
N LEU A 13 -7.10 -27.86 -25.92
CA LEU A 13 -6.53 -27.07 -24.83
C LEU A 13 -5.01 -27.11 -24.77
N GLY A 14 -4.33 -27.70 -25.81
CA GLY A 14 -2.87 -27.79 -25.88
C GLY A 14 -2.26 -28.80 -24.90
N LEU A 15 -3.06 -29.71 -24.33
CA LEU A 15 -2.61 -30.70 -23.37
C LEU A 15 -1.92 -31.89 -24.08
N LYS A 16 -0.73 -32.28 -23.63
CA LYS A 16 -0.10 -33.52 -24.06
C LYS A 16 -0.79 -34.75 -23.46
N VAL A 17 -1.49 -35.50 -24.29
CA VAL A 17 -2.23 -36.72 -23.89
C VAL A 17 -1.40 -37.94 -24.18
N LYS A 18 -0.97 -38.69 -23.17
CA LYS A 18 -0.39 -40.03 -23.34
C LYS A 18 -1.49 -41.06 -23.29
N LYS A 19 -1.59 -41.90 -24.36
CA LYS A 19 -2.47 -43.06 -24.43
C LYS A 19 -1.76 -44.24 -23.77
N ASN A 20 -2.22 -44.67 -22.62
CA ASN A 20 -1.74 -45.92 -22.02
C ASN A 20 -2.59 -47.05 -22.53
N ASN A 21 -2.05 -47.87 -23.44
CA ASN A 21 -2.64 -49.13 -23.84
C ASN A 21 -2.13 -50.22 -22.88
N SER A 22 -2.95 -50.62 -21.95
CA SER A 22 -2.89 -51.97 -21.42
C SER A 22 -4.26 -52.58 -21.70
N ASP A 23 -4.34 -53.57 -22.53
CA ASP A 23 -5.44 -54.51 -22.68
C ASP A 23 -6.75 -54.14 -23.41
N GLY A 24 -6.76 -53.21 -24.29
CA GLY A 24 -7.81 -53.12 -25.31
C GLY A 24 -9.21 -52.64 -24.94
N THR A 25 -9.54 -52.33 -23.71
CA THR A 25 -10.95 -52.09 -23.34
C THR A 25 -11.33 -50.71 -22.75
N ASN A 26 -10.36 -49.86 -22.39
CA ASN A 26 -10.67 -48.45 -22.10
C ASN A 26 -9.38 -47.60 -21.99
N PRO A 27 -9.15 -46.62 -22.84
CA PRO A 27 -7.94 -45.80 -22.74
C PRO A 27 -8.00 -44.95 -21.46
N LYS A 28 -7.12 -45.23 -20.51
CA LYS A 28 -6.84 -44.34 -19.39
C LYS A 28 -5.89 -43.24 -19.84
N TYR A 29 -6.33 -42.02 -19.81
CA TYR A 29 -5.51 -40.84 -20.11
C TYR A 29 -4.90 -40.34 -18.83
N THR A 30 -3.57 -40.19 -18.79
CA THR A 30 -2.85 -39.56 -17.68
C THR A 30 -2.45 -38.15 -18.11
N ILE A 31 -2.98 -37.13 -17.47
CA ILE A 31 -2.59 -35.72 -17.66
C ILE A 31 -1.41 -35.48 -16.73
N THR A 32 -0.18 -35.52 -17.25
CA THR A 32 1.02 -35.55 -16.39
C THR A 32 1.74 -34.20 -16.25
N GLU A 33 1.63 -33.30 -17.21
CA GLU A 33 2.38 -32.01 -17.14
C GLU A 33 1.47 -30.81 -16.81
N TYR A 34 0.25 -30.79 -17.27
CA TYR A 34 -0.67 -29.64 -17.07
C TYR A 34 -1.18 -29.51 -15.64
N GLN A 35 -1.34 -30.58 -14.89
CA GLN A 35 -1.70 -30.50 -13.47
C GLN A 35 -0.56 -29.94 -12.61
N LEU A 36 0.70 -30.15 -13.02
CA LEU A 36 1.86 -29.58 -12.36
C LEU A 36 2.00 -28.08 -12.66
N ASP A 37 1.64 -27.65 -13.88
CA ASP A 37 1.68 -26.25 -14.24
C ASP A 37 0.52 -25.45 -13.61
N ILE A 38 -0.69 -26.01 -13.56
CA ILE A 38 -1.81 -25.39 -12.80
C ILE A 38 -1.51 -25.34 -11.29
N ILE A 39 -0.77 -26.30 -10.76
CA ILE A 39 -0.34 -26.26 -9.35
C ILE A 39 0.80 -25.25 -9.15
N LYS A 40 1.63 -25.03 -10.17
CA LYS A 40 2.69 -24.00 -10.15
C LYS A 40 2.16 -22.60 -10.41
N ASP A 41 1.10 -22.47 -11.20
CA ASP A 41 0.36 -21.22 -11.43
C ASP A 41 -0.74 -20.95 -10.38
N LYS A 42 -0.71 -21.56 -9.21
CA LYS A 42 -1.39 -20.95 -8.08
C LYS A 42 -0.65 -19.64 -7.82
N LYS A 43 -1.15 -18.58 -8.44
CA LYS A 43 -0.76 -17.21 -8.11
C LYS A 43 -0.71 -17.13 -6.58
N GLU A 44 0.47 -16.91 -6.06
CA GLU A 44 0.63 -16.77 -4.62
C GLU A 44 -0.37 -15.71 -4.15
N GLU A 45 -1.13 -16.01 -3.11
CA GLU A 45 -2.13 -15.10 -2.58
C GLU A 45 -1.47 -13.76 -2.24
N THR A 46 -1.97 -12.69 -2.82
CA THR A 46 -1.43 -11.36 -2.57
C THR A 46 -1.71 -10.96 -1.13
N ARG A 47 -0.66 -10.55 -0.42
CA ARG A 47 -0.70 -10.12 0.97
C ARG A 47 -0.01 -8.77 1.07
N VAL A 48 -0.80 -7.73 1.19
CA VAL A 48 -0.34 -6.34 1.14
C VAL A 48 -0.19 -5.80 2.55
N LEU A 49 1.03 -5.40 2.94
CA LEU A 49 1.23 -4.54 4.09
C LEU A 49 0.88 -3.10 3.68
N CYS A 50 0.00 -2.45 4.42
CA CYS A 50 -0.38 -1.06 4.23
C CYS A 50 0.24 -0.22 5.34
N ILE A 51 1.28 0.56 5.02
CA ILE A 51 1.96 1.46 5.94
C ILE A 51 1.14 2.74 6.05
N GLY A 52 0.79 3.16 7.25
CA GLY A 52 0.15 4.44 7.51
C GLY A 52 1.11 5.62 7.38
N ASP A 53 0.58 6.82 7.54
CA ASP A 53 1.31 8.08 7.47
C ASP A 53 2.48 8.09 8.46
N THR A 54 3.71 8.26 7.98
CA THR A 54 4.91 8.24 8.83
C THR A 54 5.41 9.62 9.21
N HIS A 55 5.22 10.60 8.32
CA HIS A 55 5.66 11.99 8.54
C HIS A 55 7.12 12.08 8.98
N CYS A 56 8.03 11.34 8.33
CA CYS A 56 9.45 11.47 8.64
C CYS A 56 9.90 12.94 8.56
N PRO A 57 10.71 13.42 9.49
CA PRO A 57 11.45 12.70 10.52
C PRO A 57 10.71 12.48 11.85
N PHE A 58 9.41 12.70 11.91
CA PHE A 58 8.61 12.68 13.15
C PHE A 58 7.85 11.36 13.35
N ASP A 59 8.33 10.28 12.74
CA ASP A 59 7.84 8.94 12.95
C ASP A 59 8.35 8.35 14.29
N LEU A 60 7.56 7.46 14.90
CA LEU A 60 7.94 6.73 16.09
C LEU A 60 9.15 5.81 15.81
N ASP A 61 10.14 5.81 16.67
CA ASP A 61 11.35 4.99 16.52
C ASP A 61 11.06 3.49 16.40
N THR A 62 10.00 3.02 17.07
CA THR A 62 9.59 1.61 17.09
C THR A 62 8.63 1.23 15.96
N TYR A 63 8.16 2.19 15.15
CA TYR A 63 7.14 1.91 14.15
C TYR A 63 7.65 1.01 13.04
N LEU A 64 8.89 1.20 12.59
CA LEU A 64 9.48 0.34 11.55
C LEU A 64 9.58 -1.12 12.02
N ASP A 65 10.02 -1.37 13.26
CA ASP A 65 10.11 -2.73 13.80
C ASP A 65 8.73 -3.40 13.86
N PHE A 66 7.71 -2.66 14.30
CA PHE A 66 6.31 -3.12 14.27
C PHE A 66 5.84 -3.49 12.86
N LEU A 67 6.21 -2.71 11.84
CA LEU A 67 5.87 -3.00 10.45
C LEU A 67 6.57 -4.27 9.93
N VAL A 68 7.85 -4.45 10.27
CA VAL A 68 8.64 -5.63 9.91
C VAL A 68 8.06 -6.88 10.55
N ASP A 69 7.71 -6.82 11.83
CA ASP A 69 7.07 -7.93 12.54
C ASP A 69 5.72 -8.28 11.91
N THR A 70 4.91 -7.27 11.60
CA THR A 70 3.62 -7.45 10.92
C THR A 70 3.80 -8.07 9.54
N TYR A 71 4.74 -7.57 8.73
CA TYR A 71 5.06 -8.10 7.41
C TYR A 71 5.40 -9.60 7.48
N ASN A 72 6.26 -9.98 8.42
CA ASN A 72 6.69 -11.35 8.62
C ASN A 72 5.56 -12.24 9.16
N GLN A 73 4.81 -11.77 10.16
CA GLN A 73 3.70 -12.50 10.78
C GLN A 73 2.63 -12.88 9.75
N TYR A 74 2.24 -11.93 8.91
CA TYR A 74 1.22 -12.15 7.88
C TYR A 74 1.78 -12.65 6.55
N LYS A 75 3.11 -12.84 6.45
CA LYS A 75 3.80 -13.27 5.23
C LYS A 75 3.44 -12.37 4.05
N CYS A 76 3.49 -11.08 4.26
CA CYS A 76 3.21 -10.11 3.21
C CYS A 76 4.22 -10.27 2.06
N ASN A 77 3.76 -10.03 0.84
CA ASN A 77 4.59 -10.11 -0.37
C ASN A 77 4.48 -8.83 -1.23
N ARG A 78 3.70 -7.86 -0.77
CA ARG A 78 3.62 -6.51 -1.33
C ARG A 78 3.53 -5.49 -0.21
N VAL A 79 3.99 -4.27 -0.51
CA VAL A 79 3.93 -3.14 0.42
C VAL A 79 3.34 -1.93 -0.29
N VAL A 80 2.38 -1.28 0.35
CA VAL A 80 1.81 0.02 -0.06
C VAL A 80 1.98 0.99 1.09
N HIS A 81 2.63 2.11 0.87
CA HIS A 81 2.64 3.24 1.79
C HIS A 81 1.49 4.18 1.41
N ILE A 82 0.63 4.49 2.36
CA ILE A 82 -0.61 5.23 2.08
C ILE A 82 -0.38 6.75 1.89
N GLY A 83 0.86 7.17 1.89
CA GLY A 83 1.25 8.56 1.66
C GLY A 83 1.66 9.28 2.94
N ASP A 84 2.02 10.54 2.79
CA ASP A 84 2.57 11.38 3.85
C ASP A 84 3.75 10.69 4.55
N GLU A 85 4.67 10.17 3.72
CA GLU A 85 5.92 9.54 4.14
C GLU A 85 6.88 10.53 4.79
N ILE A 86 6.77 11.81 4.43
CA ILE A 86 7.50 12.95 5.00
C ILE A 86 6.54 14.05 5.45
N ASP A 87 6.94 14.87 6.41
CA ASP A 87 6.07 15.89 7.00
C ASP A 87 6.08 17.23 6.26
N HIS A 88 7.26 17.71 5.88
CA HIS A 88 7.42 19.06 5.36
C HIS A 88 6.89 20.16 6.30
N HIS A 89 7.14 20.05 7.63
CA HIS A 89 6.67 21.02 8.61
C HIS A 89 7.04 22.46 8.27
N PHE A 90 8.28 22.68 7.86
CA PHE A 90 8.78 24.01 7.43
C PHE A 90 7.96 24.60 6.28
N SER A 91 7.45 23.75 5.40
CA SER A 91 6.63 24.14 4.24
C SER A 91 5.13 24.09 4.51
N SER A 92 4.70 23.81 5.74
CA SER A 92 3.30 23.70 6.10
C SER A 92 2.50 24.99 5.80
N TYR A 93 1.19 24.85 5.64
CA TYR A 93 0.23 25.96 5.67
C TYR A 93 -0.30 26.24 7.07
N HIS A 94 0.06 25.40 8.05
CA HIS A 94 -0.21 25.63 9.47
C HIS A 94 0.90 26.49 10.07
N GLU A 95 0.67 27.02 11.26
CA GLU A 95 1.71 27.72 12.01
C GLU A 95 2.87 26.77 12.28
N THR A 96 4.08 27.21 11.92
CA THR A 96 5.29 26.48 12.21
C THR A 96 5.82 26.85 13.60
N SER A 97 6.40 25.89 14.30
CA SER A 97 7.06 26.14 15.58
C SER A 97 8.24 27.08 15.40
N SER A 98 8.44 28.04 16.32
CA SER A 98 9.65 28.87 16.36
C SER A 98 10.92 28.06 16.62
N ASP A 99 10.78 26.88 17.19
CA ASP A 99 11.87 25.95 17.51
C ASP A 99 12.06 24.88 16.41
N ALA A 100 11.34 25.02 15.27
CA ALA A 100 11.42 24.09 14.17
C ALA A 100 12.80 24.14 13.47
N MET A 101 13.22 22.99 12.96
CA MET A 101 14.39 22.90 12.08
C MET A 101 14.18 23.72 10.80
N GLY A 102 15.30 24.12 10.18
CA GLY A 102 15.28 24.65 8.82
C GLY A 102 14.82 23.59 7.83
N GLY A 103 14.21 24.02 6.71
CA GLY A 103 13.66 23.06 5.73
C GLY A 103 14.69 22.12 5.10
N ALA A 104 15.95 22.55 5.00
CA ALA A 104 17.03 21.67 4.53
C ALA A 104 17.38 20.60 5.57
N ASP A 105 17.54 21.00 6.83
CA ASP A 105 17.88 20.08 7.91
C ASP A 105 16.74 19.06 8.14
N GLU A 106 15.48 19.52 8.07
CA GLU A 106 14.32 18.63 8.18
C GLU A 106 14.31 17.58 7.06
N LEU A 107 14.60 17.99 5.82
CA LEU A 107 14.64 17.07 4.68
C LEU A 107 15.78 16.07 4.82
N ASP A 108 16.98 16.50 5.20
CA ASP A 108 18.15 15.63 5.35
C ASP A 108 17.88 14.54 6.41
N ILE A 109 17.31 14.92 7.56
CA ILE A 109 16.94 13.96 8.62
C ILE A 109 15.78 13.05 8.15
N ALA A 110 14.79 13.59 7.41
CA ALA A 110 13.71 12.79 6.85
C ALA A 110 14.23 11.72 5.87
N ILE A 111 15.19 12.07 5.00
CA ILE A 111 15.84 11.12 4.09
C ILE A 111 16.58 10.04 4.88
N GLU A 112 17.34 10.40 5.92
CA GLU A 112 18.05 9.44 6.77
C GLU A 112 17.06 8.43 7.41
N ARG A 113 15.95 8.93 7.96
CA ARG A 113 14.91 8.07 8.56
C ARG A 113 14.21 7.22 7.51
N LEU A 114 13.84 7.78 6.37
CA LEU A 114 13.18 7.08 5.28
C LEU A 114 14.05 5.97 4.68
N ASN A 115 15.38 6.15 4.65
CA ASN A 115 16.35 5.15 4.24
C ASN A 115 16.27 3.86 5.10
N ARG A 116 15.83 3.93 6.36
CA ARG A 116 15.60 2.75 7.21
C ARG A 116 14.45 1.92 6.65
N TYR A 117 13.35 2.58 6.24
CA TYR A 117 12.19 1.94 5.59
C TYR A 117 12.57 1.37 4.23
N TYR A 118 13.31 2.13 3.42
CA TYR A 118 13.77 1.71 2.11
C TYR A 118 14.63 0.44 2.15
N LYS A 119 15.52 0.31 3.14
CA LYS A 119 16.35 -0.89 3.34
C LYS A 119 15.53 -2.12 3.69
N GLN A 120 14.44 -1.97 4.42
CA GLN A 120 13.55 -3.08 4.77
C GLN A 120 12.54 -3.40 3.66
N PHE A 121 12.05 -2.37 2.99
CA PHE A 121 11.03 -2.46 1.95
C PHE A 121 11.51 -1.74 0.67
N PRO A 122 12.38 -2.37 -0.13
CA PRO A 122 12.93 -1.71 -1.31
C PRO A 122 11.92 -1.52 -2.45
N ASN A 123 10.79 -2.24 -2.43
CA ASN A 123 9.76 -2.16 -3.45
C ASN A 123 8.43 -1.76 -2.79
N VAL A 124 8.07 -0.49 -2.85
CA VAL A 124 6.85 0.06 -2.26
C VAL A 124 6.10 0.89 -3.30
N GLU A 125 4.78 0.72 -3.37
CA GLU A 125 3.91 1.68 -4.04
C GLU A 125 3.51 2.75 -3.01
N VAL A 126 3.87 4.01 -3.26
CA VAL A 126 3.60 5.13 -2.35
C VAL A 126 2.45 5.98 -2.89
N MET A 127 1.41 6.14 -2.09
CA MET A 127 0.30 7.01 -2.45
C MET A 127 0.68 8.46 -2.15
N ILE A 128 0.58 9.33 -3.15
CA ILE A 128 0.92 10.74 -2.99
C ILE A 128 -0.10 11.42 -2.08
N GLY A 129 0.34 11.80 -0.88
CA GLY A 129 -0.47 12.50 0.10
C GLY A 129 -0.38 14.03 0.01
N ASN A 130 -1.05 14.71 0.93
CA ASN A 130 -1.03 16.17 0.97
C ASN A 130 0.32 16.73 1.46
N HIS A 131 1.01 16.05 2.37
CA HIS A 131 2.37 16.42 2.78
C HIS A 131 3.38 16.03 1.71
N THR A 132 3.30 14.85 1.12
CA THR A 132 4.15 14.42 -0.02
C THR A 132 4.22 15.49 -1.11
N ARG A 133 3.07 16.05 -1.52
CA ARG A 133 3.01 17.04 -2.62
C ARG A 133 3.16 18.50 -2.20
N LEU A 134 3.39 18.77 -0.92
CA LEU A 134 3.34 20.14 -0.37
C LEU A 134 4.32 21.09 -1.07
N VAL A 135 5.55 20.65 -1.29
CA VAL A 135 6.59 21.46 -2.00
C VAL A 135 6.17 21.72 -3.43
N ALA A 136 5.72 20.71 -4.16
CA ALA A 136 5.25 20.86 -5.55
C ALA A 136 4.05 21.82 -5.63
N ARG A 137 3.11 21.74 -4.67
CA ARG A 137 1.98 22.65 -4.57
C ARG A 137 2.39 24.09 -4.29
N LYS A 138 3.37 24.31 -3.39
CA LYS A 138 3.91 25.65 -3.13
C LYS A 138 4.66 26.21 -4.33
N ALA A 139 5.44 25.39 -5.02
CA ALA A 139 6.10 25.80 -6.27
C ALA A 139 5.07 26.23 -7.32
N GLN A 140 4.01 25.46 -7.53
CA GLN A 140 2.92 25.82 -8.44
C GLN A 140 2.25 27.14 -8.03
N THR A 141 1.97 27.35 -6.75
CA THR A 141 1.38 28.61 -6.23
C THR A 141 2.33 29.80 -6.46
N GLY A 142 3.65 29.57 -6.37
CA GLY A 142 4.70 30.54 -6.67
C GLY A 142 4.96 30.73 -8.18
N GLY A 143 4.22 30.08 -9.06
CA GLY A 143 4.38 30.18 -10.52
C GLY A 143 5.60 29.43 -11.06
N ILE A 144 6.18 28.50 -10.29
CA ILE A 144 7.33 27.70 -10.70
C ILE A 144 6.84 26.51 -11.52
N PRO A 145 7.23 26.37 -12.82
CA PRO A 145 6.86 25.21 -13.62
C PRO A 145 7.33 23.88 -13.03
N ALA A 146 6.50 22.84 -13.10
CA ALA A 146 6.77 21.52 -12.51
C ALA A 146 8.14 20.92 -12.96
N ARG A 147 8.59 21.23 -14.19
CA ARG A 147 9.90 20.76 -14.70
C ARG A 147 11.13 21.21 -13.89
N TRP A 148 10.96 22.21 -13.00
CA TRP A 148 12.01 22.66 -12.08
C TRP A 148 12.04 21.88 -10.78
N ILE A 149 11.03 21.05 -10.52
CA ILE A 149 10.93 20.23 -9.32
C ILE A 149 11.43 18.84 -9.66
N LYS A 150 12.33 18.30 -8.85
CA LYS A 150 12.81 16.91 -8.97
C LYS A 150 11.67 15.94 -8.65
N ASP A 151 11.76 14.74 -9.21
CA ASP A 151 10.87 13.64 -8.84
C ASP A 151 11.12 13.20 -7.39
N TYR A 152 10.09 12.66 -6.74
CA TYR A 152 10.16 12.23 -5.33
C TYR A 152 11.28 11.20 -5.09
N ASN A 153 11.46 10.27 -6.03
CA ASN A 153 12.50 9.25 -5.94
C ASN A 153 13.90 9.85 -5.83
N ASP A 154 14.17 10.91 -6.60
CA ASP A 154 15.46 11.58 -6.63
C ASP A 154 15.70 12.41 -5.38
N VAL A 155 14.65 13.07 -4.87
CA VAL A 155 14.76 13.91 -3.67
C VAL A 155 14.90 13.06 -2.42
N LEU A 156 14.11 12.00 -2.30
CA LEU A 156 14.01 11.16 -1.10
C LEU A 156 15.00 9.99 -1.10
N GLU A 157 15.81 9.85 -2.16
CA GLU A 157 16.79 8.77 -2.31
C GLU A 157 16.21 7.36 -2.21
N VAL A 158 15.01 7.17 -2.80
CA VAL A 158 14.26 5.90 -2.82
C VAL A 158 14.00 5.44 -4.26
N PRO A 159 15.02 5.10 -5.04
CA PRO A 159 14.95 4.98 -6.50
C PRO A 159 13.99 3.89 -7.01
N THR A 160 13.61 2.91 -6.19
CA THR A 160 12.72 1.81 -6.60
C THR A 160 11.30 1.94 -6.03
N TRP A 161 11.01 2.97 -5.24
CA TRP A 161 9.65 3.26 -4.80
C TRP A 161 8.84 3.88 -5.95
N ASP A 162 7.56 3.57 -6.03
CA ASP A 162 6.68 3.97 -7.13
C ASP A 162 5.58 4.91 -6.62
N PHE A 163 5.75 6.21 -6.85
CA PHE A 163 4.83 7.26 -6.39
C PHE A 163 3.63 7.42 -7.31
N LYS A 164 2.44 7.24 -6.77
CA LYS A 164 1.16 7.25 -7.49
C LYS A 164 0.08 8.02 -6.73
N VAL A 165 -0.90 8.53 -7.44
CA VAL A 165 -2.10 9.12 -6.82
C VAL A 165 -2.99 8.03 -6.19
N SER A 166 -3.06 6.88 -6.83
CA SER A 166 -3.76 5.69 -6.33
C SER A 166 -3.26 4.45 -7.05
N THR A 167 -3.45 3.29 -6.44
CA THR A 167 -3.22 1.98 -7.08
C THR A 167 -4.37 1.03 -6.78
N GLU A 168 -4.50 -0.02 -7.58
CA GLU A 168 -5.47 -1.08 -7.36
C GLU A 168 -4.78 -2.45 -7.36
N ILE A 169 -5.00 -3.23 -6.31
CA ILE A 169 -4.46 -4.58 -6.16
C ILE A 169 -5.61 -5.51 -5.78
N ASP A 170 -5.86 -6.53 -6.58
CA ASP A 170 -6.92 -7.54 -6.39
C ASP A 170 -8.31 -6.91 -6.10
N GLY A 171 -8.66 -5.83 -6.83
CA GLY A 171 -9.94 -5.14 -6.71
C GLY A 171 -10.04 -4.17 -5.53
N VAL A 172 -9.00 -4.05 -4.70
CA VAL A 172 -8.91 -3.09 -3.61
C VAL A 172 -8.18 -1.84 -4.05
N LYS A 173 -8.79 -0.68 -3.86
CA LYS A 173 -8.20 0.64 -4.14
C LYS A 173 -7.41 1.15 -2.96
N TYR A 174 -6.18 1.57 -3.21
CA TYR A 174 -5.30 2.21 -2.23
C TYR A 174 -5.13 3.67 -2.60
N VAL A 175 -5.33 4.56 -1.65
CA VAL A 175 -5.29 6.01 -1.87
C VAL A 175 -4.97 6.71 -0.55
N HIS A 176 -4.31 7.89 -0.59
CA HIS A 176 -4.02 8.62 0.65
C HIS A 176 -5.30 8.97 1.44
N GLY A 177 -6.32 9.52 0.79
CA GLY A 177 -7.64 9.57 1.41
C GLY A 177 -8.17 10.96 1.76
N GLU A 178 -7.67 12.02 1.16
CA GLU A 178 -8.23 13.36 1.32
C GLU A 178 -9.71 13.41 0.93
N GLY A 179 -10.50 14.18 1.69
CA GLY A 179 -11.90 14.45 1.37
C GLY A 179 -12.91 13.43 1.89
N GLY A 180 -12.54 12.59 2.86
CA GLY A 180 -13.50 11.69 3.51
C GLY A 180 -12.86 10.48 4.17
N THR A 181 -13.69 9.60 4.71
CA THR A 181 -13.25 8.37 5.37
C THR A 181 -13.26 7.17 4.41
N ALA A 182 -12.45 6.15 4.68
CA ALA A 182 -12.48 4.89 3.94
C ALA A 182 -13.89 4.25 3.93
N ARG A 183 -14.63 4.38 5.04
CA ARG A 183 -16.01 3.95 5.17
C ARG A 183 -16.94 4.63 4.15
N THR A 184 -16.83 5.94 4.00
CA THR A 184 -17.65 6.70 3.05
C THR A 184 -17.27 6.40 1.63
N ARG A 185 -15.97 6.36 1.33
CA ARG A 185 -15.44 6.08 -0.01
C ARG A 185 -15.86 4.71 -0.51
N SER A 186 -15.67 3.65 0.30
CA SER A 186 -16.03 2.29 -0.11
C SER A 186 -17.52 2.13 -0.44
N LYS A 187 -18.40 2.87 0.27
CA LYS A 187 -19.84 2.90 -0.01
C LYS A 187 -20.17 3.64 -1.31
N LEU A 188 -19.56 4.80 -1.52
CA LEU A 188 -19.82 5.62 -2.70
C LEU A 188 -19.29 4.97 -3.98
N ASP A 189 -18.07 4.45 -3.92
CA ASP A 189 -17.40 3.83 -5.08
C ASP A 189 -17.86 2.37 -5.29
N MET A 190 -18.58 1.77 -4.34
CA MET A 190 -18.91 0.33 -4.32
C MET A 190 -17.68 -0.55 -4.54
N GLN A 191 -16.54 -0.14 -4.00
CA GLN A 191 -15.24 -0.78 -4.12
C GLN A 191 -14.55 -0.83 -2.76
N SER A 192 -13.85 -1.93 -2.47
CA SER A 192 -12.98 -2.01 -1.29
C SER A 192 -11.88 -0.95 -1.38
N CYS A 193 -11.58 -0.29 -0.26
CA CYS A 193 -10.64 0.82 -0.24
C CYS A 193 -9.84 0.84 1.06
N VAL A 194 -8.54 1.15 0.92
CA VAL A 194 -7.60 1.38 2.02
C VAL A 194 -7.09 2.81 1.92
N GLN A 195 -7.09 3.53 3.05
CA GLN A 195 -6.57 4.90 3.11
C GLN A 195 -5.95 5.27 4.47
N GLY A 196 -5.11 6.32 4.50
CA GLY A 196 -4.50 6.99 5.64
C GLY A 196 -5.11 8.36 5.92
N HIS A 197 -4.30 9.41 6.02
CA HIS A 197 -4.66 10.81 6.20
C HIS A 197 -5.32 11.14 7.54
N LEU A 198 -6.25 10.33 8.00
CA LEU A 198 -6.99 10.58 9.24
C LEU A 198 -6.29 9.88 10.41
N HIS A 199 -5.25 10.52 10.96
CA HIS A 199 -4.37 9.95 11.99
C HIS A 199 -5.10 9.42 13.22
N THR A 200 -6.31 9.89 13.49
CA THR A 200 -7.11 9.47 14.67
C THR A 200 -8.03 8.28 14.40
N GLN A 201 -7.90 7.65 13.23
CA GLN A 201 -8.79 6.56 12.82
C GLN A 201 -8.01 5.32 12.43
N LEU A 202 -8.38 4.19 13.01
CA LEU A 202 -7.85 2.86 12.71
C LEU A 202 -9.01 1.87 12.77
N TYR A 203 -9.45 1.36 11.63
CA TYR A 203 -10.55 0.39 11.55
C TYR A 203 -10.61 -0.32 10.20
N ALA A 204 -11.28 -1.47 10.17
CA ALA A 204 -11.78 -2.10 8.96
C ALA A 204 -13.28 -2.33 9.11
N GLU A 205 -14.09 -1.85 8.16
CA GLU A 205 -15.54 -1.97 8.17
C GLU A 205 -16.06 -2.51 6.85
N TYR A 206 -16.91 -3.53 6.91
CA TYR A 206 -17.51 -4.13 5.74
C TYR A 206 -18.90 -3.53 5.43
N ASN A 207 -19.14 -3.30 4.15
CA ASN A 207 -20.44 -2.98 3.60
C ASN A 207 -20.94 -4.18 2.81
N VAL A 208 -22.02 -4.81 3.26
CA VAL A 208 -22.52 -6.05 2.69
C VAL A 208 -23.88 -5.79 2.06
N GLY A 209 -23.98 -6.02 0.75
CA GLY A 209 -25.23 -6.00 -0.02
C GLY A 209 -25.63 -7.40 -0.47
N ALA A 210 -26.76 -7.51 -1.15
CA ALA A 210 -27.27 -8.80 -1.65
C ALA A 210 -26.33 -9.48 -2.67
N ARG A 211 -25.51 -8.71 -3.38
CA ARG A 211 -24.65 -9.21 -4.48
C ARG A 211 -23.17 -8.79 -4.35
N SER A 212 -22.83 -7.95 -3.38
CA SER A 212 -21.50 -7.40 -3.22
C SER A 212 -21.12 -7.29 -1.75
N ARG A 213 -19.85 -7.44 -1.48
CA ARG A 213 -19.23 -7.15 -0.20
C ARG A 213 -17.96 -6.33 -0.48
N VAL A 214 -17.90 -5.14 0.09
CA VAL A 214 -16.73 -4.26 0.02
C VAL A 214 -16.35 -3.82 1.41
N PHE A 215 -15.10 -3.41 1.62
CA PHE A 215 -14.65 -2.87 2.89
C PHE A 215 -14.01 -1.50 2.74
N GLY A 216 -14.08 -0.71 3.80
CA GLY A 216 -13.28 0.49 4.00
C GLY A 216 -12.32 0.28 5.15
N MET A 217 -11.02 0.41 4.91
CA MET A 217 -9.97 0.30 5.92
C MET A 217 -9.24 1.63 6.08
N GLN A 218 -9.20 2.11 7.32
CA GLN A 218 -8.39 3.26 7.73
C GLN A 218 -7.21 2.71 8.51
N VAL A 219 -5.97 3.02 8.09
CA VAL A 219 -4.78 2.30 8.59
C VAL A 219 -4.06 3.00 9.75
N GLY A 220 -4.56 4.15 10.19
CA GLY A 220 -3.86 4.93 11.22
C GLY A 220 -2.57 5.54 10.70
N CYS A 221 -1.61 5.71 11.59
CA CYS A 221 -0.32 6.35 11.30
C CYS A 221 0.80 5.80 12.18
N GLY A 222 2.03 6.24 11.91
CA GLY A 222 3.22 5.91 12.70
C GLY A 222 3.90 7.12 13.34
N ILE A 223 3.16 8.22 13.58
CA ILE A 223 3.73 9.50 14.03
C ILE A 223 4.06 9.51 15.53
N ASP A 224 5.12 10.22 15.89
CA ASP A 224 5.37 10.64 17.26
C ASP A 224 4.60 11.95 17.56
N HIS A 225 3.44 11.84 18.21
CA HIS A 225 2.58 12.98 18.50
C HIS A 225 3.17 13.97 19.51
N GLU A 226 4.25 13.63 20.19
CA GLU A 226 4.98 14.54 21.09
C GLU A 226 5.94 15.45 20.31
N ALA A 227 6.25 15.15 19.05
CA ALA A 227 7.09 15.99 18.23
C ALA A 227 6.46 17.39 18.02
N TYR A 228 7.31 18.40 17.90
CA TYR A 228 6.85 19.78 17.73
C TYR A 228 5.99 20.00 16.47
N ALA A 229 6.23 19.23 15.43
CA ALA A 229 5.45 19.29 14.18
C ALA A 229 3.94 19.11 14.40
N PHE A 230 3.55 18.38 15.45
CA PHE A 230 2.16 18.12 15.80
C PHE A 230 1.65 18.95 16.97
N ALA A 231 2.37 20.01 17.36
CA ALA A 231 2.01 20.88 18.47
C ALA A 231 0.60 21.47 18.34
N TYR A 232 0.17 21.75 17.10
CA TYR A 232 -1.19 22.26 16.83
C TYR A 232 -2.30 21.22 17.15
N ALA A 233 -1.97 19.92 17.15
CA ALA A 233 -2.90 18.83 17.43
C ALA A 233 -2.85 18.33 18.88
N LYS A 234 -1.94 18.85 19.73
CA LYS A 234 -1.75 18.38 21.13
C LYS A 234 -3.00 18.48 22.00
N ALA A 235 -3.84 19.47 21.75
CA ALA A 235 -5.13 19.63 22.44
C ALA A 235 -6.23 18.74 21.86
N GLY A 236 -5.95 18.02 20.77
CA GLY A 236 -6.88 17.17 20.04
C GLY A 236 -6.87 15.71 20.46
N LYS A 237 -7.40 14.89 19.58
CA LYS A 237 -7.42 13.44 19.75
C LYS A 237 -6.03 12.86 19.53
N LYS A 238 -5.67 11.85 20.33
CA LYS A 238 -4.43 11.09 20.14
C LYS A 238 -4.44 10.35 18.79
N PRO A 239 -3.27 10.20 18.14
CA PRO A 239 -3.17 9.41 16.92
C PRO A 239 -3.46 7.94 17.20
N ALA A 240 -4.02 7.28 16.20
CA ALA A 240 -4.21 5.83 16.19
C ALA A 240 -2.99 5.19 15.53
N ILE A 241 -2.05 4.71 16.33
CA ILE A 241 -0.83 4.08 15.83
C ILE A 241 -1.18 2.68 15.30
N GLY A 242 -0.85 2.43 14.05
CA GLY A 242 -1.17 1.14 13.43
C GLY A 242 -0.80 1.06 11.95
N CYS A 243 -1.10 -0.09 11.38
CA CYS A 243 -0.98 -0.38 9.95
C CYS A 243 -2.14 -1.28 9.52
N GLY A 244 -2.22 -1.61 8.23
CA GLY A 244 -3.21 -2.54 7.72
C GLY A 244 -2.57 -3.74 7.02
N VAL A 245 -3.29 -4.87 6.95
CA VAL A 245 -2.94 -6.00 6.08
C VAL A 245 -4.17 -6.40 5.27
N VAL A 246 -3.99 -6.51 3.95
CA VAL A 246 -5.03 -7.00 3.03
C VAL A 246 -4.57 -8.31 2.43
N ILE A 247 -5.41 -9.33 2.51
CA ILE A 247 -5.12 -10.69 2.04
C ILE A 247 -6.14 -11.09 0.98
N GLY A 248 -5.68 -11.26 -0.26
CA GLY A 248 -6.49 -11.75 -1.38
C GLY A 248 -7.54 -10.77 -1.92
N GLY A 249 -7.56 -9.52 -1.41
CA GLY A 249 -8.52 -8.49 -1.86
C GLY A 249 -9.86 -8.47 -1.13
#